data_3f84cd7e79fb31283bdd0a142bde595e
#
_entry.id   3f84cd7e79fb31283bdd0a142bde595e
#
_cell.length_a   1.000
_cell.length_b   1.000
_cell.length_c   1.000
_cell.angle_alpha   90.00
_cell.angle_beta   90.00
_cell.angle_gamma   90.00
#
_symmetry.space_group_name_H-M   'P 1'
#
loop_
_entity.id
_entity.type
_entity.pdbx_description
1 polymer ?
#
loop_
_entity_poly.entity_id
_entity_poly.type
_entity_poly.pdbx_seq_one_letter_code
_entity_poly.pdbx_strand_id
1 'polypeptide(L)'
;LVGSEMCIRDSPRSTGQIPIYYNRRQSGRTHQGKYQDIPSTPLYEFGHGLSYTTFEYGDLRPSATTLRRGEKTTVEVSVTNTGDMDGAETVHWFISDPVCRISRPVRELKHFEKQPIRRGETRTFRFEIDPEKDLSFTDGNGNRFLEPGDYFILVKDKKVKLTLTD
;
A
#
# COMPACT_ATOMS: atom_id res chain seq x y z
N LEU A 1 -0.96 -0.77 -26.46
CA LEU A 1 0.05 -0.18 -25.56
C LEU A 1 -0.49 0.72 -24.46
N VAL A 2 -1.70 0.51 -24.04
CA VAL A 2 -2.33 1.44 -23.08
C VAL A 2 -2.55 0.78 -21.71
N GLY A 3 -2.32 -0.51 -21.61
CA GLY A 3 -2.67 -1.25 -20.40
C GLY A 3 -1.70 -1.10 -19.23
N SER A 4 -0.40 -1.06 -19.47
CA SER A 4 0.58 -1.11 -18.38
C SER A 4 0.79 0.23 -17.66
N GLU A 5 0.69 1.34 -18.36
CA GLU A 5 0.87 2.66 -17.75
C GLU A 5 -0.35 3.11 -16.93
N MET A 6 -1.55 2.66 -17.27
CA MET A 6 -2.75 2.97 -16.49
C MET A 6 -2.75 2.28 -15.13
N CYS A 7 -2.09 1.13 -14.99
CA CYS A 7 -2.09 0.35 -13.76
C CYS A 7 -1.22 0.93 -12.63
N ILE A 8 -0.31 1.87 -12.94
CA ILE A 8 0.58 2.48 -11.94
C ILE A 8 0.25 3.93 -11.62
N ARG A 9 -0.71 4.52 -12.32
CA ARG A 9 -1.09 5.93 -12.15
C ARG A 9 -2.34 6.07 -11.31
N ASP A 10 -2.32 7.07 -10.46
CA ASP A 10 -3.53 7.62 -9.86
C ASP A 10 -4.27 8.48 -10.90
N SER A 11 -5.58 8.60 -10.77
CA SER A 11 -6.36 9.50 -11.63
C SER A 11 -6.27 10.93 -11.13
N PRO A 12 -5.78 11.89 -11.95
CA PRO A 12 -5.65 13.28 -11.52
C PRO A 12 -7.02 13.97 -11.38
N ARG A 13 -7.11 14.95 -10.49
CA ARG A 13 -8.26 15.86 -10.38
C ARG A 13 -8.25 16.92 -11.47
N SER A 14 -7.06 17.27 -11.95
CA SER A 14 -6.84 18.25 -13.02
C SER A 14 -5.56 17.93 -13.77
N THR A 15 -5.39 18.52 -14.94
CA THR A 15 -4.17 18.42 -15.76
C THR A 15 -2.92 18.92 -15.02
N GLY A 16 -3.07 19.86 -14.10
CA GLY A 16 -1.97 20.40 -13.29
C GLY A 16 -1.36 19.41 -12.30
N GLN A 17 -2.03 18.28 -12.05
CA GLN A 17 -1.50 17.22 -11.20
C GLN A 17 -0.66 16.17 -11.94
N ILE A 18 -0.59 16.22 -13.25
CA ILE A 18 0.17 15.25 -14.06
C ILE A 18 1.67 15.58 -14.01
N PRO A 19 2.55 14.56 -13.77
CA PRO A 19 2.26 13.16 -13.54
C PRO A 19 1.89 12.86 -12.08
N ILE A 20 0.87 12.04 -11.86
CA ILE A 20 0.49 11.54 -10.53
C ILE A 20 0.46 10.00 -10.53
N TYR A 21 1.10 9.39 -9.52
CA TYR A 21 1.20 7.94 -9.37
C TYR A 21 1.38 7.55 -7.90
N TYR A 22 0.92 6.37 -7.52
CA TYR A 22 0.82 5.93 -6.13
C TYR A 22 2.17 5.83 -5.39
N ASN A 23 3.23 5.46 -6.11
CA ASN A 23 4.58 5.29 -5.57
C ASN A 23 5.47 6.54 -5.75
N ARG A 24 4.86 7.71 -5.82
CA ARG A 24 5.60 8.98 -5.88
C ARG A 24 6.45 9.18 -4.63
N ARG A 25 7.56 9.88 -4.78
CA ARG A 25 8.34 10.35 -3.64
C ARG A 25 7.64 11.52 -2.97
N GLN A 26 7.87 11.66 -1.66
CA GLN A 26 7.35 12.82 -0.96
C GLN A 26 7.99 14.10 -1.51
N SER A 27 7.18 15.05 -1.92
CA SER A 27 7.64 16.36 -2.34
C SER A 27 7.80 17.27 -1.12
N GLY A 28 8.89 18.03 -1.06
CA GLY A 28 9.06 19.11 -0.06
C GLY A 28 8.04 20.23 -0.19
N ARG A 29 7.29 20.28 -1.31
CA ARG A 29 6.19 21.22 -1.55
C ARG A 29 4.82 20.62 -1.20
N THR A 30 4.74 19.64 -0.34
CA THR A 30 3.47 19.15 0.20
C THR A 30 2.85 20.20 1.11
N HIS A 31 2.50 21.34 0.56
CA HIS A 31 1.72 22.32 1.29
C HIS A 31 0.25 22.09 1.00
N GLN A 32 -0.42 21.66 2.05
CA GLN A 32 -1.83 21.93 2.16
C GLN A 32 -2.01 23.44 2.05
N GLY A 33 -2.42 23.92 0.88
CA GLY A 33 -3.26 25.08 0.81
C GLY A 33 -2.67 26.46 0.55
N LYS A 34 -1.38 26.68 0.25
CA LYS A 34 -0.95 28.06 -0.01
C LYS A 34 -0.85 28.48 -1.49
N TYR A 35 -0.85 27.54 -2.43
CA TYR A 35 -0.79 27.83 -3.87
C TYR A 35 -1.56 26.85 -4.74
N GLN A 36 -2.47 26.04 -4.15
CA GLN A 36 -3.27 25.06 -4.89
C GLN A 36 -4.72 25.18 -4.49
N ASP A 37 -5.57 25.50 -5.44
CA ASP A 37 -7.01 25.58 -5.26
C ASP A 37 -7.67 24.22 -5.13
N ILE A 38 -6.90 23.14 -5.34
CA ILE A 38 -7.37 21.76 -5.27
C ILE A 38 -6.47 20.91 -4.35
N PRO A 39 -7.03 19.86 -3.70
CA PRO A 39 -6.26 18.92 -2.90
C PRO A 39 -5.14 18.26 -3.69
N SER A 40 -4.00 18.00 -3.05
CA SER A 40 -2.86 17.27 -3.65
C SER A 40 -3.11 15.77 -3.83
N THR A 41 -4.20 15.25 -3.27
CA THR A 41 -4.62 13.85 -3.43
C THR A 41 -5.24 13.61 -4.80
N PRO A 42 -5.08 12.40 -5.37
CA PRO A 42 -5.72 12.06 -6.63
C PRO A 42 -7.25 12.05 -6.52
N LEU A 43 -7.94 12.09 -7.66
CA LEU A 43 -9.39 11.88 -7.72
C LEU A 43 -9.72 10.43 -7.39
N TYR A 44 -9.02 9.50 -8.03
CA TYR A 44 -9.08 8.07 -7.73
C TYR A 44 -7.66 7.55 -7.50
N GLU A 45 -7.45 6.90 -6.39
CA GLU A 45 -6.16 6.29 -6.05
C GLU A 45 -5.94 4.99 -6.84
N PHE A 46 -4.68 4.60 -6.98
CA PHE A 46 -4.33 3.29 -7.52
C PHE A 46 -5.05 2.17 -6.77
N GLY A 47 -5.63 1.24 -7.53
CA GLY A 47 -6.44 0.15 -6.98
C GLY A 47 -7.91 0.53 -6.72
N HIS A 48 -8.32 1.78 -7.00
CA HIS A 48 -9.73 2.15 -6.98
C HIS A 48 -10.50 1.40 -8.07
N GLY A 49 -11.63 0.82 -7.70
CA GLY A 49 -12.52 0.13 -8.61
C GLY A 49 -13.94 0.10 -8.07
N LEU A 50 -14.88 -0.18 -8.95
CA LEU A 50 -16.28 -0.38 -8.61
C LEU A 50 -16.58 -1.88 -8.55
N SER A 51 -17.41 -2.26 -7.59
CA SER A 51 -17.93 -3.62 -7.46
C SER A 51 -19.46 -3.58 -7.41
N TYR A 52 -20.10 -4.65 -7.81
CA TYR A 52 -21.56 -4.82 -7.66
C TYR A 52 -21.94 -5.22 -6.22
N THR A 53 -20.96 -5.42 -5.36
CA THR A 53 -21.15 -5.73 -3.93
C THR A 53 -20.23 -4.85 -3.07
N THR A 54 -20.42 -4.88 -1.77
CA THR A 54 -19.68 -4.06 -0.80
C THR A 54 -18.78 -4.94 0.06
N PHE A 55 -17.54 -4.51 0.28
CA PHE A 55 -16.58 -5.21 1.12
C PHE A 55 -16.17 -4.36 2.32
N GLU A 56 -16.21 -4.96 3.49
CA GLU A 56 -15.74 -4.38 4.74
C GLU A 56 -14.41 -5.02 5.17
N TYR A 57 -13.45 -4.17 5.54
CA TYR A 57 -12.13 -4.58 5.96
C TYR A 57 -11.99 -4.50 7.47
N GLY A 58 -11.57 -5.60 8.09
CA GLY A 58 -11.16 -5.64 9.48
C GLY A 58 -9.80 -4.99 9.71
N ASP A 59 -9.31 -5.04 10.94
CA ASP A 59 -8.01 -4.50 11.28
C ASP A 59 -6.87 -5.41 10.83
N LEU A 60 -5.72 -4.80 10.54
CA LEU A 60 -4.49 -5.51 10.23
C LEU A 60 -3.94 -6.19 11.49
N ARG A 61 -3.63 -7.47 11.38
CA ARG A 61 -3.13 -8.29 12.49
C ARG A 61 -1.77 -8.89 12.13
N PRO A 62 -0.66 -8.24 12.53
CA PRO A 62 0.66 -8.83 12.37
C PRO A 62 0.89 -9.93 13.41
N SER A 63 1.56 -11.02 13.03
CA SER A 63 1.99 -12.07 13.97
C SER A 63 3.08 -11.58 14.92
N ALA A 64 3.90 -10.62 14.46
CA ALA A 64 4.87 -9.89 15.27
C ALA A 64 4.96 -8.44 14.76
N THR A 65 5.05 -7.48 15.68
CA THR A 65 5.21 -6.05 15.36
C THR A 65 6.67 -5.58 15.43
N THR A 66 7.55 -6.41 15.99
CA THR A 66 8.99 -6.19 16.03
C THR A 66 9.69 -7.41 15.46
N LEU A 67 10.60 -7.18 14.54
CA LEU A 67 11.39 -8.21 13.85
C LEU A 67 12.87 -7.91 14.00
N ARG A 68 13.67 -8.96 14.01
CA ARG A 68 15.10 -8.87 13.76
C ARG A 68 15.41 -9.13 12.30
N ARG A 69 16.59 -8.74 11.88
CA ARG A 69 17.08 -9.07 10.55
C ARG A 69 17.03 -10.58 10.31
N GLY A 70 16.42 -10.98 9.17
CA GLY A 70 16.22 -12.39 8.81
C GLY A 70 14.97 -13.05 9.40
N GLU A 71 14.28 -12.43 10.34
CA GLU A 71 12.98 -12.91 10.84
C GLU A 71 11.85 -12.47 9.92
N LYS A 72 10.90 -13.37 9.66
CA LYS A 72 9.70 -13.09 8.87
C LYS A 72 8.50 -12.87 9.77
N THR A 73 7.53 -12.11 9.29
CA THR A 73 6.22 -11.95 9.92
C THR A 73 5.12 -12.11 8.90
N THR A 74 3.95 -12.52 9.37
CA THR A 74 2.73 -12.57 8.55
C THR A 74 1.77 -11.51 9.04
N VAL A 75 1.22 -10.72 8.11
CA VAL A 75 0.15 -9.77 8.40
C VAL A 75 -1.13 -10.27 7.76
N GLU A 76 -2.20 -10.31 8.52
CA GLU A 76 -3.52 -10.76 8.10
C GLU A 76 -4.52 -9.60 8.09
N VAL A 77 -5.49 -9.69 7.19
CA VAL A 77 -6.68 -8.84 7.17
C VAL A 77 -7.90 -9.69 6.83
N SER A 78 -8.97 -9.52 7.58
CA SER A 78 -10.26 -10.11 7.25
C SER A 78 -11.05 -9.19 6.32
N VAL A 79 -11.69 -9.76 5.30
CA VAL A 79 -12.56 -9.04 4.38
C VAL A 79 -13.90 -9.74 4.35
N THR A 80 -14.97 -9.01 4.64
CA THR A 80 -16.34 -9.50 4.65
C THR A 80 -17.11 -8.89 3.48
N ASN A 81 -17.79 -9.71 2.72
CA ASN A 81 -18.76 -9.24 1.74
C ASN A 81 -20.08 -8.90 2.44
N THR A 82 -20.31 -7.61 2.64
CA THR A 82 -21.50 -7.07 3.31
C THR A 82 -22.62 -6.69 2.33
N GLY A 83 -22.39 -6.82 1.04
CA GLY A 83 -23.38 -6.53 0.00
C GLY A 83 -24.30 -7.71 -0.31
N ASP A 84 -25.13 -7.53 -1.31
CA ASP A 84 -26.21 -8.47 -1.65
C ASP A 84 -25.85 -9.50 -2.70
N MET A 85 -24.66 -9.41 -3.27
CA MET A 85 -24.19 -10.29 -4.37
C MET A 85 -22.84 -10.93 -4.04
N ASP A 86 -22.59 -12.09 -4.63
CA ASP A 86 -21.24 -12.66 -4.65
C ASP A 86 -20.30 -11.75 -5.43
N GLY A 87 -19.06 -11.66 -4.99
CA GLY A 87 -18.06 -10.83 -5.64
C GLY A 87 -16.65 -11.37 -5.46
N ALA A 88 -15.68 -10.65 -6.00
CA ALA A 88 -14.28 -10.94 -5.77
C ALA A 88 -13.56 -9.66 -5.38
N GLU A 89 -12.78 -9.72 -4.30
CA GLU A 89 -12.03 -8.58 -3.82
C GLU A 89 -10.53 -8.77 -4.03
N THR A 90 -9.86 -7.67 -4.37
CA THR A 90 -8.40 -7.65 -4.52
C THR A 90 -7.79 -6.82 -3.40
N VAL A 91 -7.07 -7.49 -2.52
CA VAL A 91 -6.34 -6.83 -1.43
C VAL A 91 -4.95 -6.44 -1.92
N HIS A 92 -4.62 -5.16 -1.82
CA HIS A 92 -3.30 -4.61 -2.15
C HIS A 92 -2.55 -4.31 -0.86
N TRP A 93 -1.34 -4.87 -0.73
CA TRP A 93 -0.47 -4.68 0.43
C TRP A 93 0.66 -3.70 0.07
N PHE A 94 0.64 -2.56 0.72
CA PHE A 94 1.68 -1.56 0.53
C PHE A 94 2.58 -1.49 1.76
N ILE A 95 3.84 -1.13 1.52
CA ILE A 95 4.81 -0.81 2.56
C ILE A 95 5.24 0.65 2.40
N SER A 96 5.31 1.35 3.51
CA SER A 96 5.80 2.72 3.61
C SER A 96 6.96 2.78 4.59
N ASP A 97 8.03 3.44 4.19
CA ASP A 97 9.19 3.74 5.01
C ASP A 97 9.37 5.26 5.04
N PRO A 98 8.89 5.93 6.10
CA PRO A 98 8.91 7.39 6.16
C PRO A 98 10.27 7.98 6.51
N VAL A 99 11.19 7.18 7.08
CA VAL A 99 12.50 7.62 7.55
C VAL A 99 13.59 6.72 7.00
N CYS A 100 14.23 7.16 5.94
CA CYS A 100 15.25 6.41 5.22
C CYS A 100 16.37 7.36 4.79
N ARG A 101 17.62 6.85 4.67
CA ARG A 101 18.78 7.64 4.21
C ARG A 101 18.62 8.21 2.80
N ILE A 102 17.77 7.62 1.97
CA ILE A 102 17.41 8.11 0.65
C ILE A 102 15.92 8.36 0.55
N SER A 103 15.50 9.27 -0.31
CA SER A 103 14.07 9.52 -0.55
C SER A 103 13.42 8.29 -1.19
N ARG A 104 12.53 7.64 -0.46
CA ARG A 104 11.72 6.50 -0.93
C ARG A 104 10.33 6.95 -1.38
N PRO A 105 9.63 6.11 -2.17
CA PRO A 105 8.22 6.29 -2.45
C PRO A 105 7.39 6.39 -1.16
N VAL A 106 6.33 7.18 -1.19
CA VAL A 106 5.39 7.31 -0.05
C VAL A 106 4.83 5.95 0.36
N ARG A 107 4.57 5.09 -0.62
CA ARG A 107 4.18 3.69 -0.43
C ARG A 107 4.60 2.86 -1.64
N GLU A 108 4.93 1.60 -1.43
CA GLU A 108 5.29 0.64 -2.46
C GLU A 108 4.37 -0.57 -2.39
N LEU A 109 3.77 -0.98 -3.51
CA LEU A 109 3.02 -2.22 -3.59
C LEU A 109 3.99 -3.41 -3.52
N LYS A 110 3.84 -4.25 -2.50
CA LYS A 110 4.69 -5.44 -2.30
C LYS A 110 3.98 -6.74 -2.61
N HIS A 111 2.67 -6.78 -2.38
CA HIS A 111 1.87 -7.98 -2.62
C HIS A 111 0.43 -7.60 -2.97
N PHE A 112 -0.23 -8.44 -3.73
CA PHE A 112 -1.68 -8.38 -3.94
C PHE A 112 -2.25 -9.79 -4.09
N GLU A 113 -3.48 -9.94 -3.67
CA GLU A 113 -4.19 -11.21 -3.76
C GLU A 113 -5.66 -10.94 -4.08
N LYS A 114 -6.23 -11.72 -5.02
CA LYS A 114 -7.65 -11.66 -5.37
C LYS A 114 -8.34 -12.96 -4.99
N GLN A 115 -9.43 -12.86 -4.24
CA GLN A 115 -10.23 -14.02 -3.86
C GLN A 115 -11.72 -13.75 -4.10
N PRO A 116 -12.49 -14.78 -4.53
CA PRO A 116 -13.94 -14.72 -4.52
C PRO A 116 -14.45 -14.76 -3.08
N ILE A 117 -15.45 -13.94 -2.76
CA ILE A 117 -16.09 -13.86 -1.46
C ILE A 117 -17.60 -13.87 -1.67
N ARG A 118 -18.27 -14.89 -1.18
CA ARG A 118 -19.73 -15.01 -1.30
C ARG A 118 -20.42 -13.96 -0.45
N ARG A 119 -21.67 -13.69 -0.77
CA ARG A 119 -22.53 -12.84 0.06
C ARG A 119 -22.49 -13.30 1.53
N GLY A 120 -22.21 -12.38 2.45
CA GLY A 120 -22.12 -12.64 3.89
C GLY A 120 -20.86 -13.42 4.32
N GLU A 121 -20.00 -13.86 3.39
CA GLU A 121 -18.78 -14.57 3.70
C GLU A 121 -17.69 -13.61 4.15
N THR A 122 -16.84 -14.08 5.08
CA THR A 122 -15.61 -13.43 5.50
C THR A 122 -14.42 -14.28 5.07
N ARG A 123 -13.44 -13.69 4.41
CA ARG A 123 -12.17 -14.31 4.06
C ARG A 123 -11.00 -13.60 4.69
N THR A 124 -9.97 -14.37 5.05
CA THR A 124 -8.71 -13.85 5.56
C THR A 124 -7.67 -13.86 4.47
N PHE A 125 -7.10 -12.69 4.20
CA PHE A 125 -5.97 -12.50 3.30
C PHE A 125 -4.70 -12.39 4.12
N ARG A 126 -3.58 -12.91 3.57
CA ARG A 126 -2.31 -13.00 4.27
C ARG A 126 -1.18 -12.51 3.41
N PHE A 127 -0.25 -11.79 4.03
CA PHE A 127 1.00 -11.40 3.40
C PHE A 127 2.16 -11.76 4.33
N GLU A 128 3.03 -12.68 3.88
CA GLU A 128 4.29 -12.98 4.55
C GLU A 128 5.31 -11.93 4.13
N ILE A 129 5.83 -11.18 5.10
CA ILE A 129 6.83 -10.14 4.92
C ILE A 129 8.19 -10.74 5.24
N ASP A 130 9.07 -10.73 4.25
CA ASP A 130 10.49 -11.03 4.37
C ASP A 130 11.27 -9.71 4.36
N PRO A 131 11.90 -9.28 5.48
CA PRO A 131 12.58 -8.00 5.55
C PRO A 131 13.62 -7.80 4.45
N GLU A 132 14.40 -8.83 4.14
CA GLU A 132 15.44 -8.73 3.10
C GLU A 132 14.85 -8.49 1.72
N LYS A 133 13.67 -9.01 1.43
CA LYS A 133 12.99 -8.84 0.15
C LYS A 133 12.12 -7.58 0.10
N ASP A 134 11.30 -7.37 1.14
CA ASP A 134 10.17 -6.45 1.08
C ASP A 134 10.49 -5.08 1.69
N LEU A 135 11.41 -5.01 2.68
CA LEU A 135 11.78 -3.75 3.36
C LEU A 135 13.06 -3.14 2.79
N SER A 136 13.93 -3.94 2.16
CA SER A 136 15.18 -3.45 1.59
C SER A 136 14.93 -2.54 0.37
N PHE A 137 15.92 -1.72 0.08
CA PHE A 137 15.94 -0.83 -1.09
C PHE A 137 17.32 -0.83 -1.75
N THR A 138 17.39 -0.33 -2.98
CA THR A 138 18.63 -0.22 -3.75
C THR A 138 19.00 1.24 -3.95
N ASP A 139 20.23 1.60 -3.67
CA ASP A 139 20.76 2.95 -3.88
C ASP A 139 21.08 3.24 -5.36
N GLY A 140 21.57 4.46 -5.64
CA GLY A 140 21.95 4.88 -6.98
C GLY A 140 23.14 4.13 -7.57
N ASN A 141 23.91 3.40 -6.76
CA ASN A 141 25.06 2.58 -7.17
C ASN A 141 24.71 1.09 -7.34
N GLY A 142 23.45 0.72 -7.12
CA GLY A 142 23.00 -0.65 -7.21
C GLY A 142 23.19 -1.47 -5.92
N ASN A 143 23.67 -0.88 -4.84
CA ASN A 143 23.82 -1.57 -3.56
C ASN A 143 22.47 -1.69 -2.85
N ARG A 144 22.22 -2.88 -2.31
CA ARG A 144 21.01 -3.17 -1.55
C ARG A 144 21.21 -2.92 -0.07
N PHE A 145 20.29 -2.21 0.54
CA PHE A 145 20.27 -1.85 1.96
C PHE A 145 19.00 -2.30 2.64
N LEU A 146 19.15 -2.73 3.88
CA LEU A 146 18.06 -2.95 4.83
C LEU A 146 18.41 -2.15 6.08
N GLU A 147 17.58 -1.18 6.43
CA GLU A 147 17.82 -0.28 7.56
C GLU A 147 16.91 -0.65 8.73
N PRO A 148 17.43 -0.69 9.97
CA PRO A 148 16.59 -0.75 11.16
C PRO A 148 15.70 0.49 11.24
N GLY A 149 14.48 0.32 11.70
CA GLY A 149 13.52 1.44 11.78
C GLY A 149 12.08 1.01 11.78
N ASP A 150 11.20 2.01 11.70
CA ASP A 150 9.77 1.82 11.69
C ASP A 150 9.23 1.82 10.26
N TYR A 151 8.62 0.73 9.86
CA TYR A 151 7.92 0.53 8.62
C TYR A 151 6.42 0.49 8.86
N PHE A 152 5.64 0.82 7.85
CA PHE A 152 4.18 0.76 7.94
C PHE A 152 3.62 -0.11 6.83
N ILE A 153 2.77 -1.05 7.23
CA ILE A 153 1.99 -1.87 6.31
C ILE A 153 0.62 -1.22 6.14
N LEU A 154 0.21 -1.04 4.89
CA LEU A 154 -1.04 -0.36 4.56
C LEU A 154 -1.91 -1.24 3.65
N VAL A 155 -3.19 -1.29 3.97
CA VAL A 155 -4.23 -1.92 3.15
C VAL A 155 -5.46 -1.01 3.19
N LYS A 156 -5.85 -0.43 2.06
CA LYS A 156 -6.89 0.61 2.00
C LYS A 156 -6.61 1.75 3.00
N ASP A 157 -7.53 1.97 3.93
CA ASP A 157 -7.47 2.96 5.01
C ASP A 157 -6.79 2.43 6.29
N LYS A 158 -6.46 1.13 6.32
CA LYS A 158 -5.84 0.48 7.48
C LYS A 158 -4.33 0.60 7.45
N LYS A 159 -3.73 0.77 8.62
CA LYS A 159 -2.30 0.93 8.80
C LYS A 159 -1.83 0.23 10.07
N VAL A 160 -0.75 -0.52 9.99
CA VAL A 160 -0.07 -1.10 11.15
C VAL A 160 1.42 -0.83 11.08
N LYS A 161 2.02 -0.60 12.24
CA LYS A 161 3.46 -0.38 12.38
C LYS A 161 4.20 -1.71 12.55
N LEU A 162 5.35 -1.81 11.89
CA LEU A 162 6.32 -2.88 12.01
C LEU A 162 7.68 -2.27 12.30
N THR A 163 8.36 -2.68 13.36
CA THR A 163 9.70 -2.20 13.72
C THR A 163 10.73 -3.26 13.40
N LEU A 164 11.72 -2.92 12.58
CA LEU A 164 12.88 -3.76 12.30
C LEU A 164 14.03 -3.34 13.22
N THR A 165 14.62 -4.30 13.90
CA THR A 165 15.83 -4.14 14.73
C THR A 165 17.00 -4.90 14.11
N ASP A 166 18.22 -4.57 14.54
CA ASP A 166 19.43 -5.29 14.14
C ASP A 166 19.43 -6.74 14.62
#